data_33bcb2d3f6c63b0f9d6f2b8d04c90d9a
#
_entry.id   33bcb2d3f6c63b0f9d6f2b8d04c90d9a
#
_cell.length_a   1.000
_cell.length_b   1.000
_cell.length_c   1.000
_cell.angle_alpha   90.00
_cell.angle_beta   90.00
_cell.angle_gamma   90.00
#
_symmetry.space_group_name_H-M   'P 1'
#
loop_
_entity.id
_entity.type
_entity.pdbx_description
1 polymer ?
#
loop_
_entity_poly.entity_id
_entity_poly.type
_entity_poly.pdbx_seq_one_letter_code
_entity_poly.pdbx_strand_id
1 'polypeptide(L)'
;MSVAVVGQGEVLAGIGRGRDVRVSAYVLRRGEAVVRALEGAARRGARVSVRLEGQPYADARGEMARGNRAVAKELRAFGASVTLAGARAEPVHMKAVLVDGIAYLDDRNFPSGGRDTIVATRDVRDVALVKAALDGNSGADGHLATEKAEALEFEATAIRDGPGDRVDVESEGFGFSPVSKALRERALGGAHVRLLVAAQELRHPGTEERRALAQLLDAGVTVRVGTTNEKLCVAGDRGWVGSANATFPEPILDWGMVVRSASVVDALRTAFERNWDEARPVALA
;
A
#
# COMPACT_ATOMS: atom_id res chain seq x y z
N MET A 1 8.11 19.70 -0.90
CA MET A 1 7.73 18.45 -0.21
C MET A 1 8.94 17.55 -0.16
N SER A 2 9.38 17.09 1.00
CA SER A 2 10.50 16.14 1.11
C SER A 2 9.94 14.73 1.31
N VAL A 3 9.41 14.14 0.25
CA VAL A 3 9.09 12.71 0.19
C VAL A 3 10.31 11.96 -0.30
N ALA A 4 10.67 10.87 0.35
CA ALA A 4 11.79 10.02 -0.04
C ALA A 4 11.40 8.54 0.04
N VAL A 5 11.95 7.72 -0.85
CA VAL A 5 11.90 6.25 -0.71
C VAL A 5 12.98 5.84 0.27
N VAL A 6 12.61 5.03 1.25
CA VAL A 6 13.49 4.58 2.33
C VAL A 6 13.47 3.07 2.47
N GLY A 7 14.48 2.50 3.11
CA GLY A 7 14.50 1.08 3.42
C GLY A 7 13.88 0.77 4.79
N GLN A 8 13.47 -0.47 4.99
CA GLN A 8 12.94 -0.97 6.27
C GLN A 8 13.88 -0.69 7.46
N GLY A 9 15.21 -0.71 7.24
CA GLY A 9 16.19 -0.39 8.27
C GLY A 9 16.03 1.00 8.87
N GLU A 10 15.61 1.99 8.06
CA GLU A 10 15.35 3.35 8.53
C GLU A 10 14.09 3.39 9.42
N VAL A 11 13.02 2.70 9.01
CA VAL A 11 11.80 2.56 9.83
C VAL A 11 12.12 1.93 11.18
N LEU A 12 12.85 0.82 11.19
CA LEU A 12 13.25 0.11 12.40
C LEU A 12 14.14 0.98 13.32
N ALA A 13 15.08 1.72 12.73
CA ALA A 13 15.91 2.68 13.46
C ALA A 13 15.09 3.84 14.02
N GLY A 14 14.08 4.31 13.27
CA GLY A 14 13.12 5.32 13.74
C GLY A 14 12.36 4.83 14.97
N ILE A 15 11.70 3.67 14.88
CA ILE A 15 11.02 3.02 16.01
C ILE A 15 11.98 2.85 17.19
N GLY A 16 13.21 2.40 16.91
CA GLY A 16 14.26 2.16 17.91
C GLY A 16 14.67 3.41 18.70
N ARG A 17 14.51 4.61 18.17
CA ARG A 17 14.87 5.89 18.83
C ARG A 17 13.66 6.72 19.27
N GLY A 18 12.48 6.40 18.72
CA GLY A 18 11.27 7.18 18.91
C GLY A 18 10.76 7.20 20.36
N ARG A 19 10.13 8.31 20.72
CA ARG A 19 9.43 8.53 22.00
C ARG A 19 7.92 8.35 21.86
N ASP A 20 7.36 8.72 20.72
CA ASP A 20 5.96 8.52 20.34
C ASP A 20 5.94 7.71 19.03
N VAL A 21 5.51 6.47 19.13
CA VAL A 21 5.47 5.51 18.00
C VAL A 21 4.04 5.05 17.81
N ARG A 22 3.49 5.31 16.62
CA ARG A 22 2.14 4.85 16.23
C ARG A 22 2.23 4.00 14.99
N VAL A 23 1.52 2.91 14.97
CA VAL A 23 1.55 1.94 13.86
C VAL A 23 0.14 1.56 13.44
N SER A 24 -0.10 1.49 12.15
CA SER A 24 -1.20 0.76 11.54
C SER A 24 -0.63 -0.36 10.67
N ALA A 25 -1.19 -1.55 10.75
CA ALA A 25 -0.85 -2.64 9.87
C ALA A 25 -2.04 -3.60 9.70
N TYR A 26 -2.14 -4.18 8.50
CA TYR A 26 -3.16 -5.19 8.22
C TYR A 26 -2.84 -6.51 8.93
N VAL A 27 -1.57 -6.95 8.83
CA VAL A 27 -1.08 -8.17 9.49
C VAL A 27 0.32 -7.93 10.03
N LEU A 28 0.54 -8.31 11.29
CA LEU A 28 1.86 -8.45 11.89
C LEU A 28 2.05 -9.87 12.42
N ARG A 29 3.26 -10.39 12.33
CA ARG A 29 3.59 -11.72 12.82
C ARG A 29 4.59 -11.65 13.96
N ARG A 30 4.43 -12.54 14.92
CA ARG A 30 5.37 -12.69 16.04
C ARG A 30 6.79 -12.91 15.52
N GLY A 31 7.76 -12.25 16.16
CA GLY A 31 9.17 -12.36 15.78
C GLY A 31 9.58 -11.59 14.52
N GLU A 32 8.69 -10.85 13.85
CA GLU A 32 9.09 -9.92 12.80
C GLU A 32 9.93 -8.76 13.36
N ALA A 33 10.78 -8.19 12.53
CA ALA A 33 11.70 -7.12 12.94
C ALA A 33 10.94 -5.90 13.50
N VAL A 34 9.82 -5.51 12.88
CA VAL A 34 8.98 -4.41 13.33
C VAL A 34 8.36 -4.70 14.70
N VAL A 35 7.88 -5.92 14.96
CA VAL A 35 7.32 -6.30 16.27
C VAL A 35 8.39 -6.24 17.35
N ARG A 36 9.58 -6.78 17.11
CA ARG A 36 10.71 -6.67 18.05
C ARG A 36 11.15 -5.22 18.31
N ALA A 37 11.12 -4.37 17.27
CA ALA A 37 11.42 -2.95 17.43
C ALA A 37 10.39 -2.23 18.32
N LEU A 38 9.09 -2.53 18.15
CA LEU A 38 7.99 -2.01 18.98
C LEU A 38 8.09 -2.46 20.43
N GLU A 39 8.38 -3.74 20.68
CA GLU A 39 8.66 -4.25 22.03
C GLU A 39 9.83 -3.53 22.69
N GLY A 40 10.93 -3.35 21.95
CA GLY A 40 12.08 -2.62 22.42
C GLY A 40 11.76 -1.16 22.75
N ALA A 41 10.95 -0.49 21.91
CA ALA A 41 10.50 0.88 22.16
C ALA A 41 9.65 0.95 23.44
N ALA A 42 8.66 0.07 23.59
CA ALA A 42 7.80 0.02 24.77
C ALA A 42 8.60 -0.25 26.06
N ARG A 43 9.56 -1.19 26.05
CA ARG A 43 10.46 -1.46 27.19
C ARG A 43 11.31 -0.24 27.60
N ARG A 44 11.65 0.64 26.66
CA ARG A 44 12.38 1.88 26.95
C ARG A 44 11.50 3.01 27.47
N GLY A 45 10.19 2.76 27.59
CA GLY A 45 9.23 3.77 28.06
C GLY A 45 8.72 4.69 26.94
N ALA A 46 8.92 4.37 25.67
CA ALA A 46 8.29 5.08 24.57
C ALA A 46 6.76 4.84 24.60
N ARG A 47 6.00 5.86 24.22
CA ARG A 47 4.56 5.71 24.00
C ARG A 47 4.34 4.96 22.69
N VAL A 48 3.91 3.70 22.77
CA VAL A 48 3.66 2.86 21.59
C VAL A 48 2.16 2.59 21.47
N SER A 49 1.58 2.95 20.31
CA SER A 49 0.20 2.61 19.97
C SER A 49 0.17 1.87 18.62
N VAL A 50 -0.61 0.78 18.57
CA VAL A 50 -0.69 -0.07 17.38
C VAL A 50 -2.16 -0.35 17.07
N ARG A 51 -2.54 -0.19 15.80
CA ARG A 51 -3.84 -0.55 15.25
C ARG A 51 -3.65 -1.69 14.24
N LEU A 52 -4.30 -2.82 14.48
CA LEU A 52 -4.24 -4.00 13.62
C LEU A 52 -5.62 -4.37 13.12
N GLU A 53 -5.72 -4.96 11.94
CA GLU A 53 -6.97 -5.54 11.47
C GLU A 53 -7.34 -6.76 12.33
N GLY A 54 -8.54 -6.74 12.90
CA GLY A 54 -9.05 -7.81 13.77
C GLY A 54 -9.76 -8.92 13.01
N GLN A 55 -10.24 -8.62 11.80
CA GLN A 55 -10.97 -9.52 10.90
C GLN A 55 -10.45 -9.39 9.46
N PRO A 56 -9.19 -9.79 9.19
CA PRO A 56 -8.62 -9.70 7.85
C PRO A 56 -9.50 -10.42 6.81
N TYR A 57 -9.76 -9.78 5.67
CA TYR A 57 -10.42 -10.44 4.55
C TYR A 57 -9.50 -11.52 3.94
N ALA A 58 -10.05 -12.46 3.21
CA ALA A 58 -9.35 -13.64 2.69
C ALA A 58 -8.70 -14.54 3.76
N ASP A 59 -9.10 -14.42 5.04
CA ASP A 59 -8.60 -15.22 6.16
C ASP A 59 -9.57 -16.38 6.49
N ALA A 60 -9.88 -17.22 5.50
CA ALA A 60 -10.84 -18.31 5.64
C ALA A 60 -10.56 -19.26 6.83
N ARG A 61 -9.28 -19.39 7.23
CA ARG A 61 -8.85 -20.21 8.36
C ARG A 61 -8.68 -19.43 9.66
N GLY A 62 -8.85 -18.12 9.65
CA GLY A 62 -8.65 -17.23 10.79
C GLY A 62 -7.19 -17.15 11.27
N GLU A 63 -6.22 -17.49 10.44
CA GLU A 63 -4.80 -17.53 10.81
C GLU A 63 -4.22 -16.14 11.03
N MET A 64 -4.54 -15.21 10.12
CA MET A 64 -4.11 -13.82 10.23
C MET A 64 -4.72 -13.15 11.45
N ALA A 65 -6.02 -13.33 11.67
CA ALA A 65 -6.72 -12.80 12.84
C ALA A 65 -6.15 -13.37 14.16
N ARG A 66 -5.83 -14.66 14.21
CA ARG A 66 -5.17 -15.26 15.39
C ARG A 66 -3.76 -14.70 15.57
N GLY A 67 -2.99 -14.52 14.48
CA GLY A 67 -1.67 -13.92 14.49
C GLY A 67 -1.71 -12.50 15.07
N ASN A 68 -2.59 -11.64 14.55
CA ASN A 68 -2.77 -10.27 15.04
C ASN A 68 -3.17 -10.23 16.53
N ARG A 69 -4.07 -11.11 16.99
CA ARG A 69 -4.40 -11.23 18.42
C ARG A 69 -3.21 -11.65 19.27
N ALA A 70 -2.37 -12.55 18.78
CA ALA A 70 -1.16 -12.99 19.49
C ALA A 70 -0.14 -11.85 19.61
N VAL A 71 0.11 -11.11 18.54
CA VAL A 71 0.98 -9.90 18.54
C VAL A 71 0.40 -8.82 19.47
N ALA A 72 -0.91 -8.59 19.42
CA ALA A 72 -1.56 -7.62 20.29
C ALA A 72 -1.39 -7.98 21.79
N LYS A 73 -1.53 -9.26 22.15
CA LYS A 73 -1.29 -9.73 23.51
C LYS A 73 0.18 -9.52 23.93
N GLU A 74 1.11 -9.82 23.06
CA GLU A 74 2.55 -9.69 23.28
C GLU A 74 2.95 -8.21 23.49
N LEU A 75 2.55 -7.33 22.59
CA LEU A 75 2.86 -5.90 22.69
C LEU A 75 2.24 -5.24 23.93
N ARG A 76 0.99 -5.62 24.30
CA ARG A 76 0.36 -5.13 25.54
C ARG A 76 1.12 -5.55 26.80
N ALA A 77 1.73 -6.74 26.79
CA ALA A 77 2.56 -7.19 27.92
C ALA A 77 3.82 -6.32 28.12
N PHE A 78 4.24 -5.59 27.10
CA PHE A 78 5.34 -4.62 27.16
C PHE A 78 4.85 -3.16 27.35
N GLY A 79 3.56 -2.95 27.61
CA GLY A 79 3.00 -1.63 27.89
C GLY A 79 2.53 -0.85 26.66
N ALA A 80 2.52 -1.45 25.47
CA ALA A 80 1.93 -0.81 24.28
C ALA A 80 0.39 -0.79 24.35
N SER A 81 -0.22 0.28 23.83
CA SER A 81 -1.65 0.33 23.56
C SER A 81 -1.93 -0.33 22.20
N VAL A 82 -2.76 -1.37 22.17
CA VAL A 82 -3.07 -2.06 20.92
C VAL A 82 -4.58 -2.14 20.72
N THR A 83 -5.06 -1.67 19.56
CA THR A 83 -6.44 -1.79 19.11
C THR A 83 -6.53 -2.80 17.98
N LEU A 84 -7.51 -3.70 18.06
CA LEU A 84 -7.90 -4.58 16.95
C LEU A 84 -9.13 -3.95 16.30
N ALA A 85 -9.02 -3.53 15.04
CA ALA A 85 -10.15 -3.11 14.22
C ALA A 85 -11.10 -4.31 14.04
N GLY A 86 -12.37 -4.07 13.91
CA GLY A 86 -13.36 -5.14 13.80
C GLY A 86 -14.63 -4.66 13.09
N ALA A 87 -15.66 -5.51 13.03
CA ALA A 87 -16.91 -5.26 12.29
C ALA A 87 -17.66 -3.96 12.64
N ARG A 88 -17.27 -3.27 13.71
CA ARG A 88 -17.86 -1.97 14.13
C ARG A 88 -16.94 -0.78 13.94
N ALA A 89 -15.72 -1.00 13.49
CA ALA A 89 -14.75 0.04 13.18
C ALA A 89 -14.37 -0.08 11.70
N GLU A 90 -13.98 1.03 11.08
CA GLU A 90 -13.50 1.04 9.71
C GLU A 90 -12.40 -0.02 9.52
N PRO A 91 -12.53 -0.92 8.53
CA PRO A 91 -11.51 -1.94 8.27
C PRO A 91 -10.16 -1.29 7.98
N VAL A 92 -9.09 -1.91 8.45
CA VAL A 92 -7.73 -1.37 8.33
C VAL A 92 -6.92 -2.17 7.34
N HIS A 93 -6.56 -1.56 6.22
CA HIS A 93 -5.57 -2.09 5.28
C HIS A 93 -4.33 -1.20 5.16
N MET A 94 -4.38 0.00 5.73
CA MET A 94 -3.27 0.94 5.77
C MET A 94 -2.06 0.38 6.53
N LYS A 95 -0.86 0.51 5.95
CA LYS A 95 0.42 0.15 6.55
C LYS A 95 1.22 1.43 6.76
N ALA A 96 1.28 1.90 8.00
CA ALA A 96 1.94 3.16 8.34
C ALA A 96 2.63 3.08 9.70
N VAL A 97 3.76 3.77 9.80
CA VAL A 97 4.47 4.03 11.06
C VAL A 97 4.68 5.52 11.19
N LEU A 98 4.22 6.11 12.27
CA LEU A 98 4.47 7.51 12.62
C LEU A 98 5.38 7.54 13.85
N VAL A 99 6.55 8.17 13.71
CA VAL A 99 7.55 8.29 14.78
C VAL A 99 7.96 9.74 14.92
N ASP A 100 7.65 10.39 16.05
CA ASP A 100 8.12 11.73 16.39
C ASP A 100 7.99 12.76 15.25
N GLY A 101 6.88 12.71 14.50
CA GLY A 101 6.59 13.60 13.37
C GLY A 101 7.19 13.19 12.02
N ILE A 102 7.62 11.96 11.87
CA ILE A 102 7.98 11.35 10.58
C ILE A 102 6.97 10.25 10.26
N ALA A 103 6.30 10.34 9.13
CA ALA A 103 5.42 9.28 8.64
C ALA A 103 6.17 8.40 7.65
N TYR A 104 6.14 7.10 7.88
CA TYR A 104 6.60 6.03 7.00
C TYR A 104 5.38 5.27 6.51
N LEU A 105 5.17 5.24 5.20
CA LEU A 105 4.04 4.61 4.55
C LEU A 105 4.55 3.45 3.71
N ASP A 106 4.10 2.25 4.01
CA ASP A 106 4.53 1.01 3.34
C ASP A 106 3.40 0.47 2.46
N ASP A 107 3.71 0.05 1.27
CA ASP A 107 2.77 -0.60 0.35
C ASP A 107 2.44 -2.04 0.79
N ARG A 108 3.21 -2.60 1.73
CA ARG A 108 3.08 -3.96 2.29
C ARG A 108 3.05 -3.93 3.82
N ASN A 109 3.15 -5.08 4.48
CA ASN A 109 3.06 -5.19 5.94
C ASN A 109 4.44 -5.20 6.63
N PHE A 110 5.36 -4.33 6.23
CA PHE A 110 6.74 -4.24 6.77
C PHE A 110 7.47 -5.59 6.82
N PRO A 111 7.45 -6.40 5.73
CA PRO A 111 8.07 -7.72 5.73
C PRO A 111 9.58 -7.63 5.87
N SER A 112 10.18 -8.62 6.51
CA SER A 112 11.64 -8.71 6.61
C SER A 112 12.26 -9.13 5.28
N GLY A 113 13.21 -8.36 4.77
CA GLY A 113 13.96 -8.66 3.54
C GLY A 113 13.14 -8.46 2.26
N GLY A 114 12.14 -7.60 2.29
CA GLY A 114 11.23 -7.36 1.19
C GLY A 114 11.78 -6.44 0.10
N ARG A 115 11.10 -6.48 -1.02
CA ARG A 115 11.19 -5.52 -2.12
C ARG A 115 10.06 -4.49 -1.93
N ASP A 116 10.04 -3.82 -0.77
CA ASP A 116 8.96 -2.92 -0.40
C ASP A 116 9.27 -1.52 -0.90
N THR A 117 8.23 -0.81 -1.32
CA THR A 117 8.30 0.62 -1.53
C THR A 117 7.77 1.33 -0.30
N ILE A 118 8.68 1.80 0.54
CA ILE A 118 8.36 2.59 1.73
C ILE A 118 8.67 4.06 1.41
N VAL A 119 7.68 4.92 1.56
CA VAL A 119 7.87 6.37 1.46
C VAL A 119 7.89 7.01 2.83
N ALA A 120 8.84 7.92 3.04
CA ALA A 120 8.93 8.73 4.26
C ALA A 120 8.59 10.20 3.93
N THR A 121 7.78 10.82 4.79
CA THR A 121 7.47 12.24 4.70
C THR A 121 7.58 12.91 6.07
N ARG A 122 8.01 14.18 6.05
CA ARG A 122 8.04 15.09 7.19
C ARG A 122 7.16 16.32 6.96
N ASP A 123 6.43 16.33 5.86
CA ASP A 123 5.48 17.38 5.58
C ASP A 123 4.41 17.40 6.70
N VAL A 124 4.17 18.58 7.26
CA VAL A 124 3.30 18.73 8.44
C VAL A 124 1.85 18.30 8.11
N ARG A 125 1.40 18.53 6.87
CA ARG A 125 0.04 18.16 6.43
C ARG A 125 -0.08 16.66 6.27
N ASP A 126 0.89 16.02 5.61
CA ASP A 126 0.94 14.56 5.47
C ASP A 126 0.97 13.88 6.83
N VAL A 127 1.85 14.34 7.71
CA VAL A 127 1.98 13.82 9.08
C VAL A 127 0.68 13.97 9.85
N ALA A 128 0.00 15.12 9.73
CA ALA A 128 -1.30 15.34 10.39
C ALA A 128 -2.38 14.40 9.85
N LEU A 129 -2.42 14.18 8.52
CA LEU A 129 -3.37 13.28 7.88
C LEU A 129 -3.12 11.83 8.29
N VAL A 130 -1.86 11.37 8.25
CA VAL A 130 -1.47 10.02 8.71
C VAL A 130 -1.82 9.82 10.17
N LYS A 131 -1.57 10.84 11.02
CA LYS A 131 -1.92 10.79 12.44
C LYS A 131 -3.43 10.65 12.64
N ALA A 132 -4.24 11.43 11.91
CA ALA A 132 -5.69 11.34 11.97
C ALA A 132 -6.18 9.94 11.56
N ALA A 133 -5.61 9.37 10.49
CA ALA A 133 -5.91 8.02 10.03
C ALA A 133 -5.55 6.96 11.08
N LEU A 134 -4.41 7.08 11.74
CA LEU A 134 -4.02 6.19 12.84
C LEU A 134 -4.98 6.29 14.04
N ASP A 135 -5.62 7.45 14.23
CA ASP A 135 -6.67 7.65 15.25
C ASP A 135 -8.07 7.21 14.73
N GLY A 136 -8.21 6.78 13.46
CA GLY A 136 -9.44 6.24 12.87
C GLY A 136 -10.26 7.25 12.08
N ASN A 137 -9.65 8.35 11.64
CA ASN A 137 -10.29 9.38 10.83
C ASN A 137 -9.59 9.44 9.46
N SER A 138 -10.18 8.82 8.46
CA SER A 138 -9.70 8.89 7.07
C SER A 138 -9.90 10.27 6.45
N GLY A 139 -9.18 10.57 5.37
CA GLY A 139 -9.29 11.81 4.64
C GLY A 139 -8.25 11.93 3.52
N ALA A 140 -8.25 13.07 2.84
CA ALA A 140 -7.29 13.38 1.79
C ALA A 140 -6.82 14.84 1.83
N ASP A 141 -5.61 15.09 1.36
CA ASP A 141 -5.05 16.44 1.16
C ASP A 141 -4.18 16.47 -0.10
N GLY A 142 -4.75 16.97 -1.20
CA GLY A 142 -4.06 17.34 -2.43
C GLY A 142 -3.28 16.24 -3.15
N HIS A 143 -2.52 15.41 -2.44
CA HIS A 143 -1.68 14.36 -3.03
C HIS A 143 -1.62 13.08 -2.19
N LEU A 144 -2.01 13.12 -0.93
CA LEU A 144 -2.10 11.97 -0.03
C LEU A 144 -3.55 11.72 0.35
N ALA A 145 -4.01 10.49 0.20
CA ALA A 145 -5.28 9.99 0.72
C ALA A 145 -5.04 8.88 1.73
N THR A 146 -5.91 8.76 2.72
CA THR A 146 -5.90 7.72 3.74
C THR A 146 -7.19 6.88 3.76
N GLU A 147 -7.96 6.97 2.67
CA GLU A 147 -9.09 6.12 2.35
C GLU A 147 -8.93 5.53 0.96
N LYS A 148 -9.30 4.26 0.77
CA LYS A 148 -9.10 3.52 -0.48
C LYS A 148 -9.74 4.19 -1.69
N ALA A 149 -10.98 4.65 -1.57
CA ALA A 149 -11.69 5.26 -2.70
C ALA A 149 -10.95 6.49 -3.23
N GLU A 150 -10.52 7.39 -2.35
CA GLU A 150 -9.76 8.59 -2.71
C GLU A 150 -8.34 8.25 -3.20
N ALA A 151 -7.69 7.25 -2.59
CA ALA A 151 -6.38 6.78 -3.03
C ALA A 151 -6.42 6.27 -4.47
N LEU A 152 -7.46 5.52 -4.87
CA LEU A 152 -7.66 5.04 -6.23
C LEU A 152 -8.02 6.16 -7.21
N GLU A 153 -8.75 7.19 -6.80
CA GLU A 153 -9.00 8.37 -7.63
C GLU A 153 -7.71 9.18 -7.86
N PHE A 154 -6.84 9.27 -6.86
CA PHE A 154 -5.53 9.90 -7.01
C PHE A 154 -4.63 9.11 -7.98
N GLU A 155 -4.62 7.79 -7.90
CA GLU A 155 -3.93 6.94 -8.86
C GLU A 155 -4.47 7.13 -10.28
N ALA A 156 -5.79 7.04 -10.44
CA ALA A 156 -6.46 7.23 -11.73
C ALA A 156 -6.19 8.62 -12.32
N THR A 157 -6.12 9.66 -11.49
CA THR A 157 -5.76 11.02 -11.91
C THR A 157 -4.29 11.10 -12.34
N ALA A 158 -3.37 10.45 -11.61
CA ALA A 158 -1.98 10.37 -12.01
C ALA A 158 -1.80 9.68 -13.38
N ILE A 159 -2.58 8.62 -13.63
CA ILE A 159 -2.62 7.90 -14.91
C ILE A 159 -3.16 8.80 -16.03
N ARG A 160 -4.33 9.43 -15.84
CA ARG A 160 -4.96 10.28 -16.88
C ARG A 160 -4.13 11.49 -17.25
N ASP A 161 -3.64 12.19 -16.23
CA ASP A 161 -2.97 13.49 -16.39
C ASP A 161 -1.44 13.38 -16.53
N GLY A 162 -0.88 12.18 -16.37
CA GLY A 162 0.57 11.97 -16.53
C GLY A 162 1.01 12.28 -17.96
N PRO A 163 2.09 13.08 -18.14
CA PRO A 163 2.56 13.42 -19.46
C PRO A 163 3.19 12.23 -20.19
N GLY A 164 3.21 12.32 -21.51
CA GLY A 164 3.80 11.29 -22.37
C GLY A 164 2.84 10.15 -22.71
N ASP A 165 3.39 9.18 -23.42
CA ASP A 165 2.66 8.07 -24.04
C ASP A 165 2.83 6.73 -23.30
N ARG A 166 3.56 6.71 -22.19
CA ARG A 166 3.83 5.50 -21.41
C ARG A 166 3.20 5.57 -20.02
N VAL A 167 2.51 4.50 -19.66
CA VAL A 167 1.91 4.29 -18.33
C VAL A 167 2.25 2.90 -17.84
N ASP A 168 2.82 2.81 -16.66
CA ASP A 168 3.21 1.58 -15.98
C ASP A 168 2.46 1.48 -14.65
N VAL A 169 1.74 0.39 -14.43
CA VAL A 169 0.99 0.14 -13.20
C VAL A 169 1.24 -1.25 -12.68
N GLU A 170 1.45 -1.35 -11.37
CA GLU A 170 1.57 -2.60 -10.64
C GLU A 170 0.56 -2.61 -9.50
N SER A 171 -0.21 -3.71 -9.37
CA SER A 171 -1.17 -3.88 -8.29
C SER A 171 -1.28 -5.36 -7.91
N GLU A 172 -1.25 -5.64 -6.60
CA GLU A 172 -1.45 -7.00 -6.09
C GLU A 172 -2.83 -7.53 -6.46
N GLY A 173 -3.90 -6.80 -6.09
CA GLY A 173 -5.29 -7.09 -6.47
C GLY A 173 -5.75 -6.15 -7.58
N PHE A 174 -6.55 -6.65 -8.51
CA PHE A 174 -7.05 -5.87 -9.64
C PHE A 174 -8.50 -6.18 -9.95
N GLY A 175 -9.29 -5.15 -10.33
CA GLY A 175 -10.71 -5.30 -10.67
C GLY A 175 -11.27 -4.05 -11.31
N PHE A 176 -12.60 -3.95 -11.37
CA PHE A 176 -13.26 -2.72 -11.82
C PHE A 176 -13.07 -1.60 -10.79
N SER A 177 -12.41 -0.54 -11.22
CA SER A 177 -12.02 0.59 -10.36
C SER A 177 -11.81 1.85 -11.21
N PRO A 178 -11.65 3.03 -10.58
CA PRO A 178 -11.20 4.24 -11.27
C PRO A 178 -9.89 4.02 -12.05
N VAL A 179 -8.98 3.19 -11.50
CA VAL A 179 -7.69 2.84 -12.10
C VAL A 179 -7.87 2.05 -13.38
N SER A 180 -8.69 0.97 -13.38
CA SER A 180 -8.94 0.17 -14.58
C SER A 180 -9.56 0.99 -15.70
N LYS A 181 -10.46 1.93 -15.35
CA LYS A 181 -11.04 2.87 -16.30
C LYS A 181 -9.98 3.80 -16.90
N ALA A 182 -9.12 4.40 -16.07
CA ALA A 182 -8.06 5.30 -16.53
C ALA A 182 -7.04 4.60 -17.44
N LEU A 183 -6.64 3.36 -17.10
CA LEU A 183 -5.76 2.55 -17.96
C LEU A 183 -6.37 2.30 -19.34
N ARG A 184 -7.66 1.92 -19.36
CA ARG A 184 -8.39 1.70 -20.62
C ARG A 184 -8.48 2.97 -21.46
N GLU A 185 -8.80 4.11 -20.85
CA GLU A 185 -8.86 5.42 -21.52
C GLU A 185 -7.51 5.78 -22.15
N ARG A 186 -6.41 5.62 -21.41
CA ARG A 186 -5.06 5.90 -21.92
C ARG A 186 -4.66 4.98 -23.07
N ALA A 187 -4.94 3.68 -22.98
CA ALA A 187 -4.64 2.72 -24.03
C ALA A 187 -5.43 3.02 -25.31
N LEU A 188 -6.74 3.29 -25.21
CA LEU A 188 -7.57 3.70 -26.35
C LEU A 188 -7.12 5.04 -26.95
N GLY A 189 -6.50 5.91 -26.16
CA GLY A 189 -5.87 7.15 -26.59
C GLY A 189 -4.50 6.97 -27.24
N GLY A 190 -4.02 5.73 -27.43
CA GLY A 190 -2.76 5.40 -28.10
C GLY A 190 -1.53 5.35 -27.19
N ALA A 191 -1.69 5.42 -25.88
CA ALA A 191 -0.56 5.28 -24.96
C ALA A 191 -0.11 3.81 -24.84
N HIS A 192 1.18 3.60 -24.59
CA HIS A 192 1.75 2.30 -24.22
C HIS A 192 1.48 2.02 -22.75
N VAL A 193 0.44 1.25 -22.47
CA VAL A 193 0.03 0.91 -21.11
C VAL A 193 0.48 -0.50 -20.76
N ARG A 194 1.18 -0.63 -19.63
CA ARG A 194 1.63 -1.91 -19.06
C ARG A 194 1.02 -2.08 -17.68
N LEU A 195 0.47 -3.25 -17.43
CA LEU A 195 -0.11 -3.63 -16.14
C LEU A 195 0.52 -4.94 -15.64
N LEU A 196 1.06 -4.90 -14.42
CA LEU A 196 1.52 -6.08 -13.70
C LEU A 196 0.56 -6.39 -12.55
N VAL A 197 0.05 -7.62 -12.50
CA VAL A 197 -0.84 -8.09 -11.43
C VAL A 197 -0.32 -9.36 -10.77
N ALA A 198 -0.75 -9.65 -9.54
CA ALA A 198 -0.36 -10.86 -8.86
C ALA A 198 -1.00 -12.11 -9.51
N ALA A 199 -0.18 -13.14 -9.74
CA ALA A 199 -0.64 -14.38 -10.38
C ALA A 199 -1.72 -15.12 -9.58
N GLN A 200 -1.80 -14.92 -8.27
CA GLN A 200 -2.80 -15.52 -7.40
C GLN A 200 -4.22 -15.04 -7.71
N GLU A 201 -4.37 -13.79 -8.16
CA GLU A 201 -5.67 -13.19 -8.48
C GLU A 201 -6.34 -13.86 -9.69
N LEU A 202 -5.58 -14.54 -10.53
CA LEU A 202 -6.09 -15.19 -11.75
C LEU A 202 -6.46 -16.67 -11.56
N ARG A 203 -6.39 -17.21 -10.34
CA ARG A 203 -6.63 -18.65 -10.10
C ARG A 203 -8.09 -19.08 -10.19
N HIS A 204 -9.04 -18.13 -10.13
CA HIS A 204 -10.48 -18.44 -10.15
C HIS A 204 -11.13 -17.94 -11.44
N PRO A 205 -11.57 -18.85 -12.36
CA PRO A 205 -12.23 -18.48 -13.60
C PRO A 205 -13.58 -17.76 -13.32
N GLY A 206 -13.89 -16.78 -14.15
CA GLY A 206 -15.18 -16.08 -14.11
C GLY A 206 -15.29 -15.00 -13.03
N THR A 207 -14.19 -14.65 -12.39
CA THR A 207 -14.13 -13.57 -11.42
C THR A 207 -14.24 -12.19 -12.10
N GLU A 208 -14.57 -11.19 -11.32
CA GLU A 208 -14.62 -9.79 -11.76
C GLU A 208 -13.26 -9.30 -12.29
N GLU A 209 -12.19 -9.73 -11.64
CA GLU A 209 -10.80 -9.44 -12.02
C GLU A 209 -10.49 -9.89 -13.43
N ARG A 210 -10.88 -11.11 -13.81
CA ARG A 210 -10.64 -11.62 -15.18
C ARG A 210 -11.40 -10.81 -16.21
N ARG A 211 -12.64 -10.39 -15.92
CA ARG A 211 -13.43 -9.54 -16.82
C ARG A 211 -12.81 -8.15 -16.97
N ALA A 212 -12.33 -7.54 -15.89
CA ALA A 212 -11.64 -6.27 -15.94
C ALA A 212 -10.35 -6.37 -16.78
N LEU A 213 -9.55 -7.43 -16.58
CA LEU A 213 -8.33 -7.68 -17.36
C LEU A 213 -8.61 -7.93 -18.84
N ALA A 214 -9.67 -8.69 -19.18
CA ALA A 214 -10.07 -8.92 -20.57
C ALA A 214 -10.38 -7.59 -21.29
N GLN A 215 -11.13 -6.68 -20.64
CA GLN A 215 -11.42 -5.36 -21.22
C GLN A 215 -10.16 -4.50 -21.42
N LEU A 216 -9.14 -4.66 -20.60
CA LEU A 216 -7.86 -3.96 -20.77
C LEU A 216 -7.06 -4.55 -21.94
N LEU A 217 -7.01 -5.88 -22.08
CA LEU A 217 -6.36 -6.55 -23.21
C LEU A 217 -7.03 -6.15 -24.53
N ASP A 218 -8.36 -6.10 -24.58
CA ASP A 218 -9.13 -5.65 -25.75
C ASP A 218 -8.84 -4.18 -26.10
N ALA A 219 -8.49 -3.37 -25.11
CA ALA A 219 -8.09 -1.96 -25.30
C ALA A 219 -6.60 -1.80 -25.70
N GLY A 220 -5.82 -2.89 -25.76
CA GLY A 220 -4.40 -2.86 -26.13
C GLY A 220 -3.43 -2.70 -24.95
N VAL A 221 -3.88 -2.86 -23.71
CA VAL A 221 -2.99 -2.89 -22.55
C VAL A 221 -2.16 -4.16 -22.55
N THR A 222 -0.84 -4.03 -22.36
CA THR A 222 0.03 -5.20 -22.15
C THR A 222 -0.03 -5.62 -20.70
N VAL A 223 -0.51 -6.86 -20.45
CA VAL A 223 -0.67 -7.39 -19.09
C VAL A 223 0.31 -8.53 -18.84
N ARG A 224 1.02 -8.47 -17.72
CA ARG A 224 1.84 -9.55 -17.18
C ARG A 224 1.37 -9.95 -15.79
N VAL A 225 1.74 -11.17 -15.40
CA VAL A 225 1.45 -11.72 -14.07
C VAL A 225 2.74 -12.17 -13.40
N GLY A 226 2.87 -11.81 -12.13
CA GLY A 226 4.07 -12.10 -11.34
C GLY A 226 3.78 -12.39 -9.87
N THR A 227 4.83 -12.51 -9.09
CA THR A 227 4.76 -12.63 -7.61
C THR A 227 4.87 -11.24 -6.98
N THR A 228 4.00 -10.33 -7.41
CA THR A 228 4.03 -8.97 -6.87
C THR A 228 3.06 -8.76 -5.73
N ASN A 229 3.42 -7.87 -4.82
CA ASN A 229 2.55 -7.30 -3.79
C ASN A 229 2.69 -5.77 -3.74
N GLU A 230 3.46 -5.19 -4.66
CA GLU A 230 3.61 -3.73 -4.74
C GLU A 230 2.36 -3.10 -5.36
N LYS A 231 2.12 -1.83 -5.05
CA LYS A 231 1.05 -1.02 -5.62
C LYS A 231 1.64 0.32 -5.98
N LEU A 232 1.90 0.50 -7.26
CA LEU A 232 2.51 1.70 -7.80
C LEU A 232 2.04 2.01 -9.21
N CYS A 233 2.15 3.29 -9.57
CA CYS A 233 1.94 3.78 -10.92
C CYS A 233 3.06 4.73 -11.31
N VAL A 234 3.48 4.70 -12.57
CA VAL A 234 4.36 5.70 -13.19
C VAL A 234 3.76 6.14 -14.52
N ALA A 235 3.47 7.42 -14.66
CA ALA A 235 2.98 8.05 -15.88
C ALA A 235 3.76 9.35 -16.16
N GLY A 236 4.76 9.26 -17.03
CA GLY A 236 5.68 10.37 -17.31
C GLY A 236 6.51 10.78 -16.10
N ASP A 237 6.31 12.02 -15.63
CA ASP A 237 6.96 12.60 -14.45
C ASP A 237 6.13 12.47 -13.17
N ARG A 238 5.03 11.76 -13.23
CA ARG A 238 4.17 11.48 -12.08
C ARG A 238 4.30 10.04 -11.64
N GLY A 239 4.35 9.84 -10.34
CA GLY A 239 4.21 8.55 -9.71
C GLY A 239 3.04 8.53 -8.73
N TRP A 240 2.52 7.35 -8.49
CA TRP A 240 1.65 7.08 -7.36
C TRP A 240 2.17 5.82 -6.67
N VAL A 241 2.06 5.79 -5.34
CA VAL A 241 2.40 4.63 -4.52
C VAL A 241 1.44 4.54 -3.35
N GLY A 242 1.05 3.32 -2.97
CA GLY A 242 0.09 3.14 -1.90
C GLY A 242 -0.04 1.72 -1.40
N SER A 243 -0.95 1.51 -0.45
CA SER A 243 -1.36 0.18 -0.02
C SER A 243 -2.71 -0.25 -0.62
N ALA A 244 -3.41 0.65 -1.31
CA ALA A 244 -4.68 0.38 -1.94
C ALA A 244 -4.54 -0.49 -3.19
N ASN A 245 -5.20 -1.65 -3.20
CA ASN A 245 -5.31 -2.48 -4.40
C ASN A 245 -6.27 -1.84 -5.41
N ALA A 246 -5.96 -1.91 -6.71
CA ALA A 246 -6.77 -1.40 -7.80
C ALA A 246 -8.05 -2.23 -8.04
N THR A 247 -8.83 -2.43 -6.98
CA THR A 247 -10.11 -3.16 -6.95
C THR A 247 -11.26 -2.20 -6.66
N PHE A 248 -12.46 -2.71 -6.42
CA PHE A 248 -13.63 -1.91 -6.08
C PHE A 248 -13.33 -0.93 -4.92
N PRO A 249 -13.75 0.36 -5.03
CA PRO A 249 -13.50 1.38 -4.01
C PRO A 249 -14.41 1.19 -2.79
N GLU A 250 -13.96 0.43 -1.81
CA GLU A 250 -14.64 0.18 -0.54
C GLU A 250 -14.23 1.23 0.51
N PRO A 251 -15.08 1.53 1.50
CA PRO A 251 -14.72 2.41 2.63
C PRO A 251 -13.76 1.67 3.60
N ILE A 252 -12.49 1.65 3.26
CA ILE A 252 -11.43 0.99 4.00
C ILE A 252 -10.34 2.01 4.28
N LEU A 253 -9.82 2.02 5.52
CA LEU A 253 -8.62 2.76 5.85
C LEU A 253 -7.43 2.18 5.09
N ASP A 254 -7.00 2.91 4.08
CA ASP A 254 -5.91 2.56 3.17
C ASP A 254 -5.16 3.83 2.77
N TRP A 255 -4.05 3.76 2.07
CA TRP A 255 -3.36 4.97 1.65
C TRP A 255 -2.90 4.93 0.21
N GLY A 256 -2.78 6.12 -0.38
CA GLY A 256 -2.14 6.34 -1.67
C GLY A 256 -1.64 7.77 -1.79
N MET A 257 -0.45 7.92 -2.37
CA MET A 257 0.23 9.21 -2.52
C MET A 257 0.67 9.44 -3.96
N VAL A 258 0.29 10.59 -4.51
CA VAL A 258 0.85 11.07 -5.78
C VAL A 258 2.17 11.78 -5.51
N VAL A 259 3.20 11.41 -6.24
CA VAL A 259 4.55 11.96 -6.13
C VAL A 259 5.02 12.57 -7.44
N ARG A 260 5.82 13.66 -7.35
CA ARG A 260 6.41 14.35 -8.50
C ARG A 260 7.90 14.58 -8.31
N SER A 261 8.48 14.10 -7.22
CA SER A 261 9.94 14.14 -7.03
C SER A 261 10.59 13.18 -8.01
N ALA A 262 11.48 13.66 -8.86
CA ALA A 262 12.16 12.84 -9.86
C ALA A 262 12.82 11.62 -9.23
N SER A 263 13.49 11.77 -8.09
CA SER A 263 14.14 10.66 -7.40
C SER A 263 13.15 9.57 -6.92
N VAL A 264 11.94 9.96 -6.49
CA VAL A 264 10.91 9.00 -6.07
C VAL A 264 10.29 8.33 -7.30
N VAL A 265 9.95 9.11 -8.34
CA VAL A 265 9.40 8.56 -9.60
C VAL A 265 10.38 7.58 -10.24
N ASP A 266 11.69 7.88 -10.24
CA ASP A 266 12.71 6.98 -10.77
C ASP A 266 12.87 5.70 -9.92
N ALA A 267 12.71 5.80 -8.60
CA ALA A 267 12.69 4.63 -7.73
C ALA A 267 11.48 3.72 -8.02
N LEU A 268 10.27 4.30 -8.20
CA LEU A 268 9.07 3.55 -8.59
C LEU A 268 9.24 2.88 -9.96
N ARG A 269 9.80 3.63 -10.94
CA ARG A 269 10.08 3.07 -12.28
C ARG A 269 11.05 1.90 -12.19
N THR A 270 12.11 2.02 -11.39
CA THR A 270 13.08 0.95 -11.19
C THR A 270 12.44 -0.29 -10.54
N ALA A 271 11.56 -0.10 -9.56
CA ALA A 271 10.81 -1.18 -8.91
C ALA A 271 9.91 -1.89 -9.93
N PHE A 272 9.13 -1.13 -10.70
CA PHE A 272 8.27 -1.68 -11.75
C PHE A 272 9.05 -2.49 -12.78
N GLU A 273 10.13 -1.94 -13.37
CA GLU A 273 10.92 -2.63 -14.41
C GLU A 273 11.49 -3.95 -13.90
N ARG A 274 12.05 -3.96 -12.70
CA ARG A 274 12.55 -5.18 -12.07
C ARG A 274 11.47 -6.26 -11.99
N ASN A 275 10.27 -5.90 -11.50
CA ASN A 275 9.17 -6.84 -11.31
C ASN A 275 8.55 -7.25 -12.66
N TRP A 276 8.53 -6.33 -13.62
CA TRP A 276 8.05 -6.59 -14.98
C TRP A 276 8.93 -7.61 -15.73
N ASP A 277 10.23 -7.52 -15.60
CA ASP A 277 11.17 -8.43 -16.27
C ASP A 277 11.08 -9.87 -15.71
N GLU A 278 10.76 -10.03 -14.44
CA GLU A 278 10.54 -11.31 -13.79
C GLU A 278 9.14 -11.92 -14.08
N ALA A 279 8.20 -11.12 -14.60
CA ALA A 279 6.83 -11.50 -14.83
C ALA A 279 6.61 -12.17 -16.19
N ARG A 280 5.57 -12.96 -16.30
CA ARG A 280 5.16 -13.65 -17.55
C ARG A 280 3.91 -13.02 -18.17
N PRO A 281 3.73 -13.12 -19.50
CA PRO A 281 2.47 -12.71 -20.13
C PRO A 281 1.26 -13.39 -19.50
N VAL A 282 0.13 -12.66 -19.41
CA VAL A 282 -1.13 -13.24 -18.96
C VAL A 282 -1.69 -14.16 -20.02
N ALA A 283 -2.20 -15.33 -19.61
CA ALA A 283 -3.04 -16.18 -20.44
C ALA A 283 -4.43 -16.22 -19.78
N LEU A 284 -5.40 -15.55 -20.39
CA LEU A 284 -6.82 -15.66 -20.02
C LEU A 284 -7.39 -16.79 -20.90
N ALA A 285 -7.35 -18.03 -20.38
CA ALA A 285 -8.00 -19.18 -21.03
C ALA A 285 -9.51 -19.17 -20.71
#